data_4f91f5f53deed22f1f689b7e35d962b7
#
_entry.id   4f91f5f53deed22f1f689b7e35d962b7
#
_cell.length_a   1.000
_cell.length_b   1.000
_cell.length_c   1.000
_cell.angle_alpha   90.00
_cell.angle_beta   90.00
_cell.angle_gamma   90.00
#
_symmetry.space_group_name_H-M   'P 1'
#
loop_
_entity.id
_entity.type
_entity.pdbx_description
1 polymer ?
#
loop_
_entity_poly.entity_id
_entity_poly.type
_entity_poly.pdbx_seq_one_letter_code
_entity_poly.pdbx_strand_id
1 'polypeptide(L)'
;MRFYFLISRTWLAAAVFVTLVSHGILSNAQSADSELNKNVVNVDVYYESLCSDSMRWIVNQLVPSYPELKRHIHVTLVPYGKATHHRESETGPWQFSCQHGPSECRGNKAQACAIHAIRSSEAAENYQPLMVNLVGCAMSAGTPASAVPQCAQDVGLSTEMRKLIDDCIASPLADNLLATNGDKTDALQSPLRFVPTIVINGVYSKENQDEAIRNFPKLICRHLTAEKPSICNSESAEN
;
A
#
# COMPACT_ATOMS: atom_id res chain seq x y z
N MET A 1 34.76 -63.76 29.13
CA MET A 1 35.37 -62.53 28.62
C MET A 1 34.34 -61.42 28.64
N ARG A 2 34.47 -60.44 29.55
CA ARG A 2 33.57 -59.26 29.63
C ARG A 2 34.32 -58.08 29.01
N PHE A 3 33.76 -57.52 27.92
CA PHE A 3 34.24 -56.27 27.35
C PHE A 3 33.44 -55.12 27.96
N TYR A 4 34.12 -54.26 28.70
CA TYR A 4 33.58 -52.97 29.17
C TYR A 4 33.80 -51.91 28.08
N PHE A 5 32.73 -51.32 27.57
CA PHE A 5 32.79 -50.15 26.70
C PHE A 5 32.88 -48.89 27.58
N LEU A 6 34.03 -48.23 27.57
CA LEU A 6 34.21 -46.89 28.12
C LEU A 6 33.66 -45.89 27.14
N ILE A 7 32.45 -45.34 27.44
CA ILE A 7 31.91 -44.22 26.70
C ILE A 7 32.50 -42.92 27.27
N SER A 8 33.30 -42.25 26.43
CA SER A 8 33.99 -41.00 26.72
C SER A 8 32.98 -39.86 26.96
N ARG A 9 33.17 -39.14 28.10
CA ARG A 9 32.38 -38.00 28.59
C ARG A 9 32.56 -36.69 27.82
N THR A 10 33.19 -36.67 26.66
CA THR A 10 33.61 -35.44 25.95
C THR A 10 32.61 -34.86 24.96
N TRP A 11 31.45 -35.51 24.70
CA TRP A 11 30.50 -35.04 23.71
C TRP A 11 29.36 -34.14 24.25
N LEU A 12 29.21 -34.04 25.57
CA LEU A 12 28.11 -33.24 26.18
C LEU A 12 28.40 -31.75 26.25
N ALA A 13 29.68 -31.32 26.21
CA ALA A 13 30.02 -29.88 26.29
C ALA A 13 29.84 -29.12 24.97
N ALA A 14 30.00 -29.79 23.83
CA ALA A 14 29.86 -29.13 22.51
C ALA A 14 28.41 -28.85 22.11
N ALA A 15 27.46 -29.71 22.52
CA ALA A 15 26.05 -29.56 22.18
C ALA A 15 25.36 -28.37 22.91
N VAL A 16 25.79 -28.07 24.14
CA VAL A 16 25.22 -26.96 24.94
C VAL A 16 25.72 -25.61 24.40
N PHE A 17 26.94 -25.51 23.87
CA PHE A 17 27.47 -24.25 23.33
C PHE A 17 26.79 -23.86 22.00
N VAL A 18 26.48 -24.84 21.13
CA VAL A 18 25.80 -24.57 19.84
C VAL A 18 24.33 -24.12 20.04
N THR A 19 23.63 -24.66 21.03
CA THR A 19 22.26 -24.27 21.33
C THR A 19 22.13 -22.87 21.94
N LEU A 20 23.12 -22.44 22.77
CA LEU A 20 23.09 -21.08 23.35
C LEU A 20 23.37 -19.99 22.31
N VAL A 21 24.27 -20.24 21.36
CA VAL A 21 24.56 -19.28 20.27
C VAL A 21 23.40 -19.17 19.32
N SER A 22 22.71 -20.26 18.98
CA SER A 22 21.53 -20.21 18.09
C SER A 22 20.34 -19.50 18.71
N HIS A 23 20.11 -19.62 20.00
CA HIS A 23 19.02 -18.89 20.71
C HIS A 23 19.32 -17.39 20.84
N GLY A 24 20.56 -17.00 21.01
CA GLY A 24 20.97 -15.58 21.07
C GLY A 24 20.81 -14.86 19.72
N ILE A 25 21.12 -15.53 18.61
CA ILE A 25 21.00 -14.95 17.26
C ILE A 25 19.52 -14.83 16.87
N LEU A 26 18.68 -15.83 17.18
CA LEU A 26 17.24 -15.78 16.88
C LEU A 26 16.52 -14.72 17.70
N SER A 27 16.87 -14.52 18.97
CA SER A 27 16.24 -13.49 19.81
C SER A 27 16.59 -12.06 19.34
N ASN A 28 17.82 -11.83 18.86
CA ASN A 28 18.22 -10.52 18.34
C ASN A 28 17.54 -10.21 16.98
N ALA A 29 17.35 -11.20 16.11
CA ALA A 29 16.66 -11.01 14.84
C ALA A 29 15.15 -10.67 15.06
N GLN A 30 14.49 -11.40 15.96
CA GLN A 30 13.09 -11.14 16.30
C GLN A 30 12.88 -9.78 16.98
N SER A 31 13.81 -9.28 17.78
CA SER A 31 13.72 -7.95 18.38
C SER A 31 13.95 -6.85 17.34
N ALA A 32 14.87 -7.04 16.39
CA ALA A 32 15.12 -6.08 15.31
C ALA A 32 13.92 -5.95 14.36
N ASP A 33 13.31 -7.08 13.97
CA ASP A 33 12.09 -7.07 13.13
C ASP A 33 10.90 -6.43 13.85
N SER A 34 10.76 -6.62 15.15
CA SER A 34 9.69 -6.00 15.94
C SER A 34 9.87 -4.49 16.11
N GLU A 35 11.10 -3.99 16.20
CA GLU A 35 11.41 -2.56 16.27
C GLU A 35 11.27 -1.88 14.91
N LEU A 36 11.66 -2.55 13.82
CA LEU A 36 11.47 -2.04 12.46
C LEU A 36 9.98 -1.85 12.14
N ASN A 37 9.13 -2.79 12.56
CA ASN A 37 7.68 -2.74 12.34
C ASN A 37 6.97 -1.65 13.17
N LYS A 38 7.55 -1.20 14.27
CA LYS A 38 7.01 -0.11 15.11
C LYS A 38 7.18 1.28 14.49
N ASN A 39 8.08 1.44 13.50
CA ASN A 39 8.36 2.74 12.87
C ASN A 39 7.78 2.85 11.45
N VAL A 40 6.79 2.03 11.11
CA VAL A 40 6.08 2.10 9.83
C VAL A 40 4.69 2.67 10.06
N VAL A 41 4.37 3.75 9.37
CA VAL A 41 3.05 4.40 9.40
C VAL A 41 2.19 3.82 8.28
N ASN A 42 1.04 3.23 8.62
CA ASN A 42 0.07 2.79 7.62
C ASN A 42 -0.72 4.00 7.11
N VAL A 43 -0.79 4.14 5.79
CA VAL A 43 -1.46 5.24 5.10
C VAL A 43 -2.47 4.66 4.12
N ASP A 44 -3.76 4.71 4.47
CA ASP A 44 -4.82 4.31 3.57
C ASP A 44 -5.39 5.54 2.86
N VAL A 45 -5.43 5.50 1.54
CA VAL A 45 -5.86 6.61 0.69
C VAL A 45 -7.11 6.20 -0.09
N TYR A 46 -8.24 6.78 0.26
CA TYR A 46 -9.51 6.58 -0.42
C TYR A 46 -9.70 7.71 -1.43
N TYR A 47 -9.79 7.40 -2.71
CA TYR A 47 -9.75 8.41 -3.77
C TYR A 47 -10.56 8.03 -5.01
N GLU A 48 -10.73 8.98 -5.91
CA GLU A 48 -11.38 8.83 -7.21
C GLU A 48 -10.42 9.18 -8.35
N SER A 49 -10.44 8.39 -9.41
CA SER A 49 -9.50 8.55 -10.54
C SER A 49 -9.70 9.84 -11.35
N LEU A 50 -10.86 10.48 -11.29
CA LEU A 50 -11.14 11.75 -11.98
C LEU A 50 -11.38 12.93 -11.03
N CYS A 51 -11.30 12.74 -9.72
CA CYS A 51 -11.38 13.84 -8.77
C CYS A 51 -10.10 14.68 -8.81
N SER A 52 -10.21 15.98 -9.12
CA SER A 52 -9.09 16.91 -9.23
C SER A 52 -8.28 17.04 -7.93
N ASP A 53 -8.94 16.94 -6.76
CA ASP A 53 -8.27 17.03 -5.46
C ASP A 53 -7.49 15.74 -5.17
N SER A 54 -8.05 14.57 -5.53
CA SER A 54 -7.34 13.29 -5.45
C SER A 54 -6.10 13.27 -6.36
N MET A 55 -6.26 13.72 -7.61
CA MET A 55 -5.16 13.83 -8.57
C MET A 55 -4.06 14.75 -8.03
N ARG A 56 -4.44 15.96 -7.57
CA ARG A 56 -3.50 16.95 -7.03
C ARG A 56 -2.71 16.39 -5.84
N TRP A 57 -3.40 15.74 -4.92
CA TRP A 57 -2.75 15.20 -3.72
C TRP A 57 -1.79 14.06 -4.05
N ILE A 58 -2.22 13.08 -4.86
CA ILE A 58 -1.37 11.95 -5.24
C ILE A 58 -0.13 12.44 -5.98
N VAL A 59 -0.29 13.34 -6.95
CA VAL A 59 0.80 13.82 -7.79
C VAL A 59 1.75 14.76 -7.04
N ASN A 60 1.23 15.63 -6.16
CA ASN A 60 2.04 16.69 -5.55
C ASN A 60 2.45 16.40 -4.09
N GLN A 61 1.81 15.44 -3.42
CA GLN A 61 2.13 15.07 -2.04
C GLN A 61 2.70 13.67 -1.94
N LEU A 62 1.95 12.64 -2.37
CA LEU A 62 2.37 11.25 -2.19
C LEU A 62 3.58 10.89 -3.05
N VAL A 63 3.48 11.08 -4.37
CA VAL A 63 4.52 10.64 -5.33
C VAL A 63 5.89 11.28 -5.06
N PRO A 64 6.02 12.61 -4.90
CA PRO A 64 7.33 13.23 -4.69
C PRO A 64 7.95 12.90 -3.33
N SER A 65 7.15 12.66 -2.30
CA SER A 65 7.67 12.31 -0.97
C SER A 65 7.97 10.83 -0.78
N TYR A 66 7.35 9.97 -1.59
CA TYR A 66 7.45 8.51 -1.44
C TYR A 66 8.89 7.96 -1.47
N PRO A 67 9.81 8.41 -2.35
CA PRO A 67 11.18 7.90 -2.38
C PRO A 67 11.92 7.96 -1.04
N GLU A 68 11.73 9.04 -0.28
CA GLU A 68 12.34 9.20 1.05
C GLU A 68 11.54 8.53 2.16
N LEU A 69 10.22 8.43 2.01
CA LEU A 69 9.33 7.86 3.02
C LEU A 69 9.12 6.34 2.88
N LYS A 70 9.49 5.71 1.76
CA LYS A 70 9.14 4.32 1.40
C LYS A 70 9.48 3.25 2.44
N ARG A 71 10.47 3.49 3.31
CA ARG A 71 10.86 2.59 4.41
C ARG A 71 10.06 2.84 5.69
N HIS A 72 9.34 3.95 5.73
CA HIS A 72 8.65 4.45 6.92
C HIS A 72 7.12 4.48 6.75
N ILE A 73 6.62 4.16 5.56
CA ILE A 73 5.17 4.12 5.29
C ILE A 73 4.79 2.83 4.57
N HIS A 74 3.59 2.35 4.88
CA HIS A 74 2.90 1.34 4.12
C HIS A 74 1.63 1.96 3.52
N VAL A 75 1.60 2.08 2.19
CA VAL A 75 0.50 2.74 1.47
C VAL A 75 -0.52 1.73 0.97
N THR A 76 -1.80 1.96 1.29
CA THR A 76 -2.94 1.26 0.68
C THR A 76 -3.72 2.25 -0.18
N LEU A 77 -3.78 2.02 -1.47
CA LEU A 77 -4.54 2.84 -2.42
C LEU A 77 -5.89 2.18 -2.70
N VAL A 78 -6.99 2.93 -2.46
CA VAL A 78 -8.37 2.45 -2.59
C VAL A 78 -9.13 3.34 -3.60
N PRO A 79 -9.03 3.03 -4.92
CA PRO A 79 -9.77 3.75 -5.96
C PRO A 79 -11.25 3.36 -5.92
N TYR A 80 -12.09 4.26 -5.41
CA TYR A 80 -13.55 4.11 -5.33
C TYR A 80 -14.24 5.44 -4.99
N GLY A 81 -13.85 6.04 -3.85
CA GLY A 81 -14.35 7.33 -3.38
C GLY A 81 -15.84 7.32 -3.01
N LYS A 82 -16.61 8.23 -3.59
CA LYS A 82 -18.07 8.40 -3.38
C LYS A 82 -18.90 7.64 -4.39
N ALA A 83 -18.32 6.67 -5.09
CA ALA A 83 -19.10 5.79 -5.95
C ALA A 83 -20.11 4.98 -5.13
N THR A 84 -21.13 4.47 -5.80
CA THR A 84 -22.03 3.48 -5.23
C THR A 84 -22.03 2.23 -6.09
N HIS A 85 -22.30 1.08 -5.48
CA HIS A 85 -22.40 -0.18 -6.20
C HIS A 85 -23.56 -1.02 -5.65
N HIS A 86 -24.17 -1.79 -6.53
CA HIS A 86 -25.18 -2.78 -6.17
C HIS A 86 -25.22 -3.89 -7.22
N ARG A 87 -25.85 -5.00 -6.89
CA ARG A 87 -26.20 -6.07 -7.82
C ARG A 87 -27.60 -6.59 -7.48
N GLU A 88 -28.36 -6.98 -8.50
CA GLU A 88 -29.74 -7.44 -8.31
C GLU A 88 -29.82 -8.86 -7.70
N SER A 89 -28.75 -9.66 -7.83
CA SER A 89 -28.64 -10.98 -7.27
C SER A 89 -27.20 -11.29 -6.89
N GLU A 90 -26.96 -12.31 -6.06
CA GLU A 90 -25.61 -12.70 -5.62
C GLU A 90 -24.64 -13.00 -6.77
N THR A 91 -25.15 -13.50 -7.89
CA THR A 91 -24.37 -13.84 -9.09
C THR A 91 -24.56 -12.84 -10.23
N GLY A 92 -25.37 -11.81 -10.05
CA GLY A 92 -25.63 -10.79 -11.06
C GLY A 92 -24.44 -9.85 -11.28
N PRO A 93 -24.41 -9.14 -12.41
CA PRO A 93 -23.40 -8.16 -12.69
C PRO A 93 -23.49 -6.97 -11.72
N TRP A 94 -22.33 -6.45 -11.33
CA TRP A 94 -22.24 -5.24 -10.55
C TRP A 94 -22.65 -4.03 -11.38
N GLN A 95 -23.41 -3.13 -10.78
CA GLN A 95 -23.76 -1.83 -11.30
C GLN A 95 -23.07 -0.76 -10.45
N PHE A 96 -22.43 0.22 -11.10
CA PHE A 96 -21.68 1.30 -10.44
C PHE A 96 -22.19 2.66 -10.89
N SER A 97 -22.30 3.57 -9.93
CA SER A 97 -22.48 5.00 -10.19
C SER A 97 -21.32 5.76 -9.56
N CYS A 98 -20.56 6.50 -10.37
CA CYS A 98 -19.41 7.27 -9.95
C CYS A 98 -19.67 8.76 -10.05
N GLN A 99 -19.06 9.57 -9.16
CA GLN A 99 -19.32 11.00 -9.04
C GLN A 99 -19.05 11.76 -10.35
N HIS A 100 -17.98 11.40 -11.06
CA HIS A 100 -17.60 12.01 -12.35
C HIS A 100 -17.99 11.12 -13.55
N GLY A 101 -19.05 10.32 -13.38
CA GLY A 101 -19.66 9.52 -14.43
C GLY A 101 -18.93 8.21 -14.77
N PRO A 102 -19.39 7.53 -15.86
CA PRO A 102 -18.88 6.19 -16.21
C PRO A 102 -17.38 6.13 -16.49
N SER A 103 -16.77 7.22 -16.91
CA SER A 103 -15.31 7.29 -17.16
C SER A 103 -14.52 7.14 -15.87
N GLU A 104 -15.00 7.71 -14.76
CA GLU A 104 -14.37 7.53 -13.46
C GLU A 104 -14.47 6.08 -12.98
N CYS A 105 -15.63 5.44 -13.14
CA CYS A 105 -15.76 4.03 -12.82
C CYS A 105 -14.74 3.17 -13.61
N ARG A 106 -14.52 3.46 -14.90
CA ARG A 106 -13.50 2.78 -15.71
C ARG A 106 -12.09 3.02 -15.17
N GLY A 107 -11.75 4.26 -14.83
CA GLY A 107 -10.45 4.60 -14.25
C GLY A 107 -10.21 3.93 -12.91
N ASN A 108 -11.20 3.95 -12.02
CA ASN A 108 -11.15 3.27 -10.72
C ASN A 108 -10.94 1.77 -10.89
N LYS A 109 -11.67 1.10 -11.81
CA LYS A 109 -11.51 -0.32 -12.13
C LYS A 109 -10.11 -0.62 -12.66
N ALA A 110 -9.63 0.17 -13.60
CA ALA A 110 -8.30 -0.02 -14.19
C ALA A 110 -7.19 0.11 -13.13
N GLN A 111 -7.26 1.10 -12.25
CA GLN A 111 -6.31 1.25 -11.16
C GLN A 111 -6.44 0.13 -10.13
N ALA A 112 -7.65 -0.33 -9.79
CA ALA A 112 -7.85 -1.49 -8.92
C ALA A 112 -7.22 -2.77 -9.50
N CYS A 113 -7.37 -3.01 -10.82
CA CYS A 113 -6.72 -4.10 -11.53
C CYS A 113 -5.18 -4.02 -11.49
N ALA A 114 -4.63 -2.84 -11.72
CA ALA A 114 -3.18 -2.65 -11.67
C ALA A 114 -2.62 -2.91 -10.25
N ILE A 115 -3.26 -2.36 -9.23
CA ILE A 115 -2.91 -2.59 -7.83
C ILE A 115 -2.98 -4.09 -7.48
N HIS A 116 -4.04 -4.77 -7.91
CA HIS A 116 -4.22 -6.20 -7.67
C HIS A 116 -3.13 -7.03 -8.33
N ALA A 117 -2.85 -6.81 -9.62
CA ALA A 117 -1.85 -7.56 -10.37
C ALA A 117 -0.45 -7.38 -9.77
N ILE A 118 -0.06 -6.14 -9.45
CA ILE A 118 1.24 -5.82 -8.84
C ILE A 118 1.38 -6.51 -7.48
N ARG A 119 0.38 -6.39 -6.59
CA ARG A 119 0.42 -6.99 -5.25
C ARG A 119 0.42 -8.52 -5.27
N SER A 120 -0.18 -9.14 -6.26
CA SER A 120 -0.25 -10.60 -6.39
C SER A 120 1.01 -11.22 -6.98
N SER A 121 1.85 -10.44 -7.66
CA SER A 121 2.99 -10.92 -8.42
C SER A 121 4.34 -10.49 -7.86
N GLU A 122 4.37 -9.46 -7.02
CA GLU A 122 5.60 -8.89 -6.48
C GLU A 122 5.73 -9.13 -4.98
N ALA A 123 6.98 -9.25 -4.50
CA ALA A 123 7.27 -9.25 -3.08
C ALA A 123 6.93 -7.90 -2.42
N ALA A 124 6.70 -7.91 -1.11
CA ALA A 124 6.21 -6.74 -0.38
C ALA A 124 7.08 -5.47 -0.56
N GLU A 125 8.39 -5.63 -0.60
CA GLU A 125 9.35 -4.55 -0.81
C GLU A 125 9.31 -3.94 -2.21
N ASN A 126 8.85 -4.69 -3.22
CA ASN A 126 8.83 -4.29 -4.62
C ASN A 126 7.48 -3.72 -5.05
N TYR A 127 6.35 -4.24 -4.53
CA TYR A 127 5.04 -3.86 -5.03
C TYR A 127 4.68 -2.41 -4.73
N GLN A 128 5.06 -1.87 -3.57
CA GLN A 128 4.66 -0.52 -3.18
C GLN A 128 5.23 0.58 -4.10
N PRO A 129 6.54 0.59 -4.43
CA PRO A 129 7.07 1.55 -5.39
C PRO A 129 6.38 1.48 -6.75
N LEU A 130 6.14 0.27 -7.26
CA LEU A 130 5.48 0.07 -8.55
C LEU A 130 4.04 0.59 -8.53
N MET A 131 3.29 0.28 -7.47
CA MET A 131 1.91 0.72 -7.28
C MET A 131 1.81 2.24 -7.18
N VAL A 132 2.63 2.89 -6.34
CA VAL A 132 2.62 4.35 -6.17
C VAL A 132 3.00 5.06 -7.47
N ASN A 133 4.03 4.59 -8.17
CA ASN A 133 4.47 5.17 -9.42
C ASN A 133 3.42 4.99 -10.54
N LEU A 134 2.80 3.81 -10.65
CA LEU A 134 1.78 3.56 -11.66
C LEU A 134 0.54 4.42 -11.44
N VAL A 135 0.03 4.46 -10.21
CA VAL A 135 -1.12 5.30 -9.88
C VAL A 135 -0.77 6.78 -10.04
N GLY A 136 0.41 7.21 -9.61
CA GLY A 136 0.90 8.57 -9.83
C GLY A 136 0.94 8.96 -11.31
N CYS A 137 1.46 8.08 -12.17
CA CYS A 137 1.44 8.26 -13.63
C CYS A 137 0.00 8.39 -14.14
N ALA A 138 -0.89 7.47 -13.77
CA ALA A 138 -2.28 7.50 -14.23
C ALA A 138 -3.01 8.77 -13.78
N MET A 139 -2.76 9.24 -12.55
CA MET A 139 -3.39 10.43 -11.99
C MET A 139 -2.81 11.74 -12.57
N SER A 140 -1.61 11.72 -13.16
CA SER A 140 -1.00 12.88 -13.85
C SER A 140 -1.33 12.95 -15.33
N ALA A 141 -1.91 11.90 -15.90
CA ALA A 141 -2.20 11.83 -17.33
C ALA A 141 -3.35 12.76 -17.76
N GLY A 142 -3.32 13.22 -19.01
CA GLY A 142 -4.40 14.02 -19.58
C GLY A 142 -5.75 13.28 -19.68
N THR A 143 -5.73 11.94 -19.65
CA THR A 143 -6.91 11.07 -19.65
C THR A 143 -6.80 9.97 -18.59
N PRO A 144 -6.92 10.31 -17.29
CA PRO A 144 -6.67 9.36 -16.20
C PRO A 144 -7.52 8.08 -16.28
N ALA A 145 -8.75 8.19 -16.82
CA ALA A 145 -9.68 7.06 -16.96
C ALA A 145 -9.16 5.91 -17.86
N SER A 146 -8.18 6.16 -18.70
CA SER A 146 -7.63 5.20 -19.67
C SER A 146 -6.10 5.10 -19.67
N ALA A 147 -5.43 5.75 -18.71
CA ALA A 147 -3.99 5.89 -18.69
C ALA A 147 -3.23 4.63 -18.20
N VAL A 148 -3.89 3.73 -17.47
CA VAL A 148 -3.24 2.58 -16.81
C VAL A 148 -2.40 1.71 -17.76
N PRO A 149 -2.85 1.31 -18.96
CA PRO A 149 -2.03 0.48 -19.85
C PRO A 149 -0.72 1.16 -20.26
N GLN A 150 -0.79 2.46 -20.60
CA GLN A 150 0.41 3.23 -20.96
C GLN A 150 1.33 3.42 -19.74
N CYS A 151 0.76 3.82 -18.59
CA CYS A 151 1.52 3.98 -17.35
C CYS A 151 2.20 2.69 -16.89
N ALA A 152 1.56 1.53 -17.09
CA ALA A 152 2.17 0.24 -16.79
C ALA A 152 3.45 -0.02 -17.63
N GLN A 153 3.46 0.45 -18.87
CA GLN A 153 4.66 0.42 -19.70
C GLN A 153 5.71 1.43 -19.22
N ASP A 154 5.30 2.68 -18.94
CA ASP A 154 6.20 3.78 -18.59
C ASP A 154 6.93 3.54 -17.26
N VAL A 155 6.27 2.88 -16.28
CA VAL A 155 6.89 2.49 -15.01
C VAL A 155 7.69 1.19 -15.08
N GLY A 156 7.80 0.59 -16.28
CA GLY A 156 8.67 -0.56 -16.55
C GLY A 156 8.11 -1.90 -16.10
N LEU A 157 6.77 -2.07 -15.98
CA LEU A 157 6.20 -3.39 -15.71
C LEU A 157 6.48 -4.38 -16.83
N SER A 158 6.72 -5.65 -16.48
CA SER A 158 6.95 -6.71 -17.45
C SER A 158 5.76 -6.90 -18.39
N THR A 159 6.00 -7.50 -19.55
CA THR A 159 4.93 -7.80 -20.52
C THR A 159 3.86 -8.72 -19.91
N GLU A 160 4.28 -9.67 -19.09
CA GLU A 160 3.39 -10.59 -18.36
C GLU A 160 2.50 -9.84 -17.37
N MET A 161 3.10 -8.91 -16.60
CA MET A 161 2.35 -8.09 -15.65
C MET A 161 1.33 -7.19 -16.36
N ARG A 162 1.74 -6.54 -17.45
CA ARG A 162 0.84 -5.71 -18.25
C ARG A 162 -0.33 -6.51 -18.80
N LYS A 163 -0.05 -7.74 -19.30
CA LYS A 163 -1.11 -8.64 -19.75
C LYS A 163 -2.08 -9.01 -18.62
N LEU A 164 -1.60 -9.28 -17.41
CA LEU A 164 -2.47 -9.55 -16.25
C LEU A 164 -3.39 -8.36 -15.94
N ILE A 165 -2.86 -7.14 -16.06
CA ILE A 165 -3.66 -5.91 -15.87
C ILE A 165 -4.74 -5.80 -16.95
N ASP A 166 -4.40 -5.98 -18.21
CA ASP A 166 -5.33 -5.89 -19.34
C ASP A 166 -6.41 -6.98 -19.26
N ASP A 167 -6.03 -8.22 -18.96
CA ASP A 167 -6.97 -9.33 -18.75
C ASP A 167 -7.92 -9.06 -17.59
N CYS A 168 -7.44 -8.46 -16.48
CA CYS A 168 -8.28 -8.06 -15.37
C CYS A 168 -9.30 -6.99 -15.80
N ILE A 169 -8.84 -5.91 -16.46
CA ILE A 169 -9.69 -4.80 -16.90
C ILE A 169 -10.82 -5.30 -17.83
N ALA A 170 -10.53 -6.30 -18.66
CA ALA A 170 -11.48 -6.88 -19.60
C ALA A 170 -12.41 -7.94 -19.00
N SER A 171 -12.27 -8.27 -17.74
CA SER A 171 -12.99 -9.37 -17.08
C SER A 171 -13.90 -8.89 -15.93
N PRO A 172 -14.82 -9.75 -15.44
CA PRO A 172 -15.62 -9.45 -14.25
C PRO A 172 -14.79 -9.22 -12.97
N LEU A 173 -13.50 -9.57 -12.97
CA LEU A 173 -12.61 -9.32 -11.85
C LEU A 173 -12.47 -7.82 -11.55
N ALA A 174 -12.45 -6.96 -12.58
CA ALA A 174 -12.41 -5.51 -12.41
C ALA A 174 -13.60 -4.99 -11.58
N ASP A 175 -14.79 -5.52 -11.85
CA ASP A 175 -16.00 -5.17 -11.14
C ASP A 175 -15.96 -5.65 -9.69
N ASN A 176 -15.51 -6.88 -9.46
CA ASN A 176 -15.38 -7.44 -8.11
C ASN A 176 -14.35 -6.67 -7.27
N LEU A 177 -13.23 -6.27 -7.87
CA LEU A 177 -12.22 -5.45 -7.20
C LEU A 177 -12.76 -4.07 -6.83
N LEU A 178 -13.50 -3.44 -7.74
CA LEU A 178 -14.11 -2.14 -7.45
C LEU A 178 -15.17 -2.24 -6.36
N ALA A 179 -16.03 -3.27 -6.38
CA ALA A 179 -16.99 -3.54 -5.31
C ALA A 179 -16.29 -3.76 -3.96
N THR A 180 -15.22 -4.57 -3.93
CA THR A 180 -14.40 -4.77 -2.73
C THR A 180 -13.81 -3.47 -2.19
N ASN A 181 -13.40 -2.54 -3.05
CA ASN A 181 -12.97 -1.21 -2.63
C ASN A 181 -14.13 -0.38 -2.09
N GLY A 182 -15.34 -0.56 -2.63
CA GLY A 182 -16.56 0.02 -2.08
C GLY A 182 -16.85 -0.48 -0.67
N ASP A 183 -16.84 -1.80 -0.46
CA ASP A 183 -17.02 -2.41 0.86
C ASP A 183 -16.00 -1.88 1.89
N LYS A 184 -14.73 -1.73 1.49
CA LYS A 184 -13.70 -1.11 2.35
C LYS A 184 -14.01 0.34 2.68
N THR A 185 -14.53 1.09 1.71
CA THR A 185 -14.89 2.50 1.89
C THR A 185 -16.09 2.65 2.83
N ASP A 186 -17.10 1.79 2.67
CA ASP A 186 -18.30 1.78 3.49
C ASP A 186 -18.02 1.30 4.93
N ALA A 187 -16.99 0.47 5.11
CA ALA A 187 -16.55 0.00 6.42
C ALA A 187 -15.78 1.04 7.24
N LEU A 188 -15.50 2.25 6.70
CA LEU A 188 -14.85 3.31 7.45
C LEU A 188 -15.70 3.70 8.67
N GLN A 189 -15.09 3.71 9.87
CA GLN A 189 -15.75 4.11 11.11
C GLN A 189 -16.29 5.55 11.03
N SER A 190 -15.59 6.43 10.31
CA SER A 190 -16.07 7.75 9.94
C SER A 190 -16.47 7.71 8.47
N PRO A 191 -17.76 7.84 8.13
CA PRO A 191 -18.21 7.76 6.74
C PRO A 191 -17.49 8.76 5.84
N LEU A 192 -17.08 8.30 4.66
CA LEU A 192 -16.37 9.12 3.68
C LEU A 192 -17.24 10.29 3.23
N ARG A 193 -16.72 11.52 3.35
CA ARG A 193 -17.43 12.76 2.99
C ARG A 193 -16.79 13.48 1.81
N PHE A 194 -15.51 13.30 1.61
CA PHE A 194 -14.72 13.94 0.55
C PHE A 194 -13.58 12.99 0.11
N VAL A 195 -12.95 13.31 -1.00
CA VAL A 195 -11.79 12.60 -1.54
C VAL A 195 -10.71 13.62 -1.95
N PRO A 196 -9.41 13.28 -1.74
CA PRO A 196 -8.96 12.05 -1.11
C PRO A 196 -9.21 12.07 0.40
N THR A 197 -9.62 10.95 0.98
CA THR A 197 -9.63 10.73 2.43
C THR A 197 -8.40 9.95 2.82
N ILE A 198 -7.61 10.47 3.75
CA ILE A 198 -6.37 9.86 4.23
C ILE A 198 -6.58 9.36 5.66
N VAL A 199 -6.32 8.07 5.88
CA VAL A 199 -6.43 7.39 7.16
C VAL A 199 -5.05 6.95 7.61
N ILE A 200 -4.66 7.33 8.82
CA ILE A 200 -3.34 7.02 9.39
C ILE A 200 -3.50 5.94 10.46
N ASN A 201 -2.77 4.84 10.32
CA ASN A 201 -2.79 3.71 11.26
C ASN A 201 -4.21 3.20 11.56
N GLY A 202 -5.07 3.17 10.54
CA GLY A 202 -6.46 2.73 10.64
C GLY A 202 -7.41 3.73 11.31
N VAL A 203 -6.94 4.93 11.69
CA VAL A 203 -7.75 5.95 12.37
C VAL A 203 -7.85 7.21 11.52
N TYR A 204 -9.10 7.58 11.16
CA TYR A 204 -9.36 8.89 10.57
C TYR A 204 -9.41 9.97 11.66
N SER A 205 -8.72 11.08 11.43
CA SER A 205 -8.92 12.31 12.18
C SER A 205 -8.86 13.53 11.26
N LYS A 206 -9.66 14.56 11.58
CA LYS A 206 -9.66 15.79 10.81
C LYS A 206 -8.30 16.49 10.84
N GLU A 207 -7.59 16.42 11.95
CA GLU A 207 -6.26 17.00 12.11
C GLU A 207 -5.26 16.35 11.15
N ASN A 208 -5.19 15.01 11.14
CA ASN A 208 -4.33 14.27 10.20
C ASN A 208 -4.70 14.53 8.75
N GLN A 209 -6.01 14.58 8.45
CA GLN A 209 -6.51 14.90 7.12
C GLN A 209 -6.05 16.28 6.64
N ASP A 210 -6.27 17.31 7.46
CA ASP A 210 -5.91 18.67 7.11
C ASP A 210 -4.39 18.83 6.92
N GLU A 211 -3.59 18.16 7.73
CA GLU A 211 -2.14 18.14 7.60
C GLU A 211 -1.70 17.35 6.37
N ALA A 212 -2.28 16.18 6.11
CA ALA A 212 -1.97 15.39 4.92
C ALA A 212 -2.20 16.15 3.61
N ILE A 213 -3.27 16.94 3.54
CA ILE A 213 -3.56 17.75 2.35
C ILE A 213 -2.54 18.88 2.14
N ARG A 214 -2.06 19.48 3.22
CA ARG A 214 -1.13 20.62 3.15
C ARG A 214 0.32 20.19 3.04
N ASN A 215 0.73 19.21 3.85
CA ASN A 215 2.10 18.77 3.98
C ASN A 215 2.13 17.30 4.45
N PHE A 216 2.08 16.38 3.50
CA PHE A 216 2.07 14.95 3.78
C PHE A 216 3.38 14.47 4.47
N PRO A 217 4.59 14.90 4.05
CA PRO A 217 5.82 14.54 4.76
C PRO A 217 5.79 14.94 6.24
N LYS A 218 5.35 16.15 6.55
CA LYS A 218 5.26 16.63 7.94
C LYS A 218 4.35 15.76 8.80
N LEU A 219 3.18 15.37 8.25
CA LEU A 219 2.27 14.44 8.91
C LEU A 219 2.97 13.12 9.24
N ILE A 220 3.65 12.52 8.26
CA ILE A 220 4.35 11.24 8.47
C ILE A 220 5.45 11.41 9.52
N CYS A 221 6.27 12.46 9.42
CA CYS A 221 7.35 12.76 10.38
C CYS A 221 6.85 12.90 11.82
N ARG A 222 5.63 13.41 12.02
CA ARG A 222 4.99 13.52 13.34
C ARG A 222 4.60 12.14 13.91
N HIS A 223 4.24 11.20 13.05
CA HIS A 223 3.86 9.84 13.45
C HIS A 223 5.03 8.88 13.64
N LEU A 224 6.24 9.22 13.18
CA LEU A 224 7.44 8.40 13.37
C LEU A 224 8.00 8.58 14.79
N THR A 225 8.23 7.47 15.50
CA THR A 225 8.68 7.45 16.90
C THR A 225 10.16 7.13 17.08
N ALA A 226 10.81 6.62 16.03
CA ALA A 226 12.24 6.25 16.03
C ALA A 226 13.00 7.04 14.96
N GLU A 227 13.98 6.42 14.31
CA GLU A 227 14.80 7.04 13.26
C GLU A 227 13.91 7.66 12.17
N LYS A 228 14.14 8.93 11.86
CA LYS A 228 13.40 9.70 10.88
C LYS A 228 14.21 9.90 9.60
N PRO A 229 13.57 9.84 8.41
CA PRO A 229 14.23 10.14 7.14
C PRO A 229 14.64 11.61 7.04
N SER A 230 15.58 11.92 6.12
CA SER A 230 16.14 13.25 5.90
C SER A 230 15.08 14.33 5.62
N ILE A 231 14.00 13.97 4.91
CA ILE A 231 12.88 14.86 4.62
C ILE A 231 12.24 15.45 5.89
N CYS A 232 12.31 14.75 7.04
CA CYS A 232 11.80 15.26 8.31
C CYS A 232 12.63 16.39 8.90
N ASN A 233 13.90 16.53 8.53
CA ASN A 233 14.80 17.58 9.03
C ASN A 233 14.57 18.91 8.29
N SER A 234 14.21 18.88 7.01
CA SER A 234 13.91 20.05 6.20
C SER A 234 12.63 20.76 6.65
N GLU A 235 11.65 19.97 7.14
CA GLU A 235 10.36 20.48 7.64
C GLU A 235 10.47 21.21 9.00
N SER A 236 11.57 21.05 9.73
CA SER A 236 11.80 21.70 11.02
C SER A 236 12.33 23.15 10.87
N ALA A 237 12.73 23.56 9.68
CA ALA A 237 13.35 24.86 9.41
C ALA A 237 12.37 25.97 8.97
N GLU A 238 11.08 25.63 8.75
CA GLU A 238 10.04 26.57 8.28
C GLU A 238 9.04 27.00 9.39
N ASN A 239 9.42 26.88 10.66
CA ASN A 239 8.61 27.36 11.79
C ASN A 239 9.18 28.61 12.43
#